data_d4298dc3c8694a4650772d625122df72
#
_entry.id   d4298dc3c8694a4650772d625122df72
#
_cell.length_a   1.000
_cell.length_b   1.000
_cell.length_c   1.000
_cell.angle_alpha   90.00
_cell.angle_beta   90.00
_cell.angle_gamma   90.00
#
_symmetry.space_group_name_H-M   'P 1'
#
loop_
_entity.id
_entity.type
_entity.pdbx_description
1 polymer ?
#
loop_
_entity_poly.entity_id
_entity_poly.type
_entity_poly.pdbx_seq_one_letter_code
_entity_poly.pdbx_strand_id
1 'polypeptide(L)'
;QEAAIARGLGYHAGMRSLAAMKGASVDELIEHCTAVAREVPLIGFYLQEAVGGLVLPAAFWRRFVAIENVVAIKIAPFNRYRTLDVVRGVVEARAEERVTLYTGNDDHIVLDLATPFLIRRDSEEVQVRIKGGLLGHWSVWTKNAVEIFQKIKEGKIDLSLDAKVTDCNSAFFDVANDFAGCIPGCHEVLRRQGLLEGIWCLDPKETLSPGQAEEIDRVYAAYPELNDDAFVRANLERWLA
;
A
#
# COMPACT_ATOMS: atom_id res chain seq x y z
N GLN A 1 9.68 -16.71 -16.51
CA GLN A 1 8.93 -17.95 -16.26
C GLN A 1 7.65 -17.67 -15.47
N GLU A 2 7.70 -17.09 -14.24
CA GLU A 2 6.51 -16.78 -13.39
C GLU A 2 5.49 -15.89 -14.12
N ALA A 3 5.94 -14.83 -14.80
CA ALA A 3 5.06 -13.95 -15.56
C ALA A 3 4.31 -14.68 -16.69
N ALA A 4 4.98 -15.62 -17.38
CA ALA A 4 4.36 -16.43 -18.43
C ALA A 4 3.32 -17.40 -17.83
N ILE A 5 3.59 -17.96 -16.64
CA ILE A 5 2.63 -18.80 -15.92
C ILE A 5 1.41 -17.96 -15.50
N ALA A 6 1.62 -16.78 -14.90
CA ALA A 6 0.56 -15.88 -14.51
C ALA A 6 -0.34 -15.50 -15.70
N ARG A 7 0.25 -15.17 -16.85
CA ARG A 7 -0.49 -14.94 -18.09
C ARG A 7 -1.32 -16.17 -18.49
N GLY A 8 -0.72 -17.35 -18.45
CA GLY A 8 -1.40 -18.61 -18.80
C GLY A 8 -2.57 -18.94 -17.88
N LEU A 9 -2.52 -18.50 -16.63
CA LEU A 9 -3.58 -18.62 -15.63
C LEU A 9 -4.66 -17.52 -15.73
N GLY A 10 -4.51 -16.57 -16.66
CA GLY A 10 -5.50 -15.52 -16.90
C GLY A 10 -5.39 -14.31 -15.97
N TYR A 11 -4.25 -14.10 -15.28
CA TYR A 11 -4.03 -12.88 -14.51
C TYR A 11 -3.93 -11.66 -15.44
N HIS A 12 -4.59 -10.57 -15.08
CA HIS A 12 -4.66 -9.35 -15.87
C HIS A 12 -3.39 -8.52 -15.80
N ALA A 13 -2.65 -8.58 -14.69
CA ALA A 13 -1.40 -7.89 -14.47
C ALA A 13 -0.55 -8.61 -13.41
N GLY A 14 0.78 -8.41 -13.46
CA GLY A 14 1.71 -8.89 -12.46
C GLY A 14 2.30 -7.74 -11.64
N MET A 15 2.23 -7.80 -10.32
CA MET A 15 2.90 -6.83 -9.46
C MET A 15 4.33 -7.29 -9.18
N ARG A 16 5.31 -6.39 -9.45
CA ARG A 16 6.73 -6.72 -9.34
C ARG A 16 7.42 -5.92 -8.24
N SER A 17 7.91 -6.61 -7.23
CA SER A 17 8.94 -6.11 -6.31
C SER A 17 10.33 -6.39 -6.90
N LEU A 18 11.25 -5.44 -6.71
CA LEU A 18 12.66 -5.58 -7.12
C LEU A 18 13.57 -5.99 -5.95
N ALA A 19 13.00 -6.37 -4.80
CA ALA A 19 13.74 -6.70 -3.57
C ALA A 19 14.82 -7.78 -3.76
N ALA A 20 14.61 -8.73 -4.68
CA ALA A 20 15.57 -9.77 -5.00
C ALA A 20 16.77 -9.29 -5.85
N MET A 21 16.75 -8.04 -6.34
CA MET A 21 17.77 -7.47 -7.21
C MET A 21 18.64 -6.42 -6.50
N LYS A 22 18.92 -6.63 -5.22
CA LYS A 22 19.80 -5.74 -4.45
C LYS A 22 21.17 -5.63 -5.12
N GLY A 23 21.63 -4.38 -5.31
CA GLY A 23 22.92 -4.10 -5.96
C GLY A 23 22.89 -4.02 -7.49
N ALA A 24 21.77 -4.31 -8.13
CA ALA A 24 21.62 -4.13 -9.57
C ALA A 24 21.57 -2.63 -9.94
N SER A 25 22.15 -2.28 -11.08
CA SER A 25 22.08 -0.95 -11.65
C SER A 25 20.66 -0.62 -12.14
N VAL A 26 20.36 0.67 -12.31
CA VAL A 26 19.08 1.10 -12.90
C VAL A 26 18.85 0.46 -14.29
N ASP A 27 19.89 0.29 -15.09
CA ASP A 27 19.79 -0.31 -16.42
C ASP A 27 19.32 -1.77 -16.32
N GLU A 28 19.94 -2.56 -15.46
CA GLU A 28 19.57 -3.96 -15.22
C GLU A 28 18.13 -4.09 -14.67
N LEU A 29 17.74 -3.19 -13.77
CA LEU A 29 16.37 -3.16 -13.24
C LEU A 29 15.34 -2.87 -14.34
N ILE A 30 15.62 -1.91 -15.21
CA ILE A 30 14.73 -1.55 -16.33
C ILE A 30 14.69 -2.66 -17.38
N GLU A 31 15.83 -3.28 -17.71
CA GLU A 31 15.88 -4.42 -18.63
C GLU A 31 15.02 -5.58 -18.11
N HIS A 32 15.15 -5.90 -16.82
CA HIS A 32 14.33 -6.93 -16.17
C HIS A 32 12.84 -6.60 -16.24
N CYS A 33 12.45 -5.36 -15.87
CA CYS A 33 11.05 -4.93 -15.92
C CYS A 33 10.49 -4.98 -17.36
N THR A 34 11.30 -4.60 -18.34
CA THR A 34 10.93 -4.67 -19.76
C THR A 34 10.68 -6.12 -20.21
N ALA A 35 11.53 -7.04 -19.78
CA ALA A 35 11.35 -8.46 -20.09
C ALA A 35 10.07 -9.04 -19.47
N VAL A 36 9.75 -8.68 -18.22
CA VAL A 36 8.50 -9.09 -17.56
C VAL A 36 7.27 -8.47 -18.23
N ALA A 37 7.34 -7.18 -18.60
CA ALA A 37 6.24 -6.46 -19.24
C ALA A 37 5.86 -7.01 -20.62
N ARG A 38 6.77 -7.73 -21.31
CA ARG A 38 6.47 -8.45 -22.56
C ARG A 38 5.55 -9.65 -22.34
N GLU A 39 5.52 -10.19 -21.12
CA GLU A 39 4.73 -11.38 -20.79
C GLU A 39 3.35 -11.04 -20.22
N VAL A 40 3.26 -10.00 -19.38
CA VAL A 40 2.02 -9.60 -18.69
C VAL A 40 2.07 -8.09 -18.40
N PRO A 41 0.92 -7.39 -18.38
CA PRO A 41 0.88 -6.01 -17.91
C PRO A 41 1.52 -5.89 -16.53
N LEU A 42 2.35 -4.85 -16.32
CA LEU A 42 3.18 -4.73 -15.14
C LEU A 42 2.69 -3.64 -14.19
N ILE A 43 2.58 -3.99 -12.91
CA ILE A 43 2.38 -3.08 -11.80
C ILE A 43 3.71 -2.95 -11.05
N GLY A 44 4.27 -1.75 -10.99
CA GLY A 44 5.44 -1.46 -10.17
C GLY A 44 5.11 -1.51 -8.68
N PHE A 45 6.10 -1.90 -7.87
CA PHE A 45 5.97 -1.87 -6.42
C PHE A 45 7.18 -1.19 -5.79
N TYR A 46 6.97 0.03 -5.27
CA TYR A 46 7.97 0.71 -4.47
C TYR A 46 7.84 0.28 -3.01
N LEU A 47 8.56 -0.75 -2.64
CA LEU A 47 8.59 -1.31 -1.29
C LEU A 47 9.59 -0.55 -0.41
N GLN A 48 9.24 -0.30 0.86
CA GLN A 48 10.12 0.31 1.85
C GLN A 48 11.35 -0.54 2.16
N GLU A 49 12.46 0.10 2.54
CA GLU A 49 13.74 -0.58 2.82
C GLU A 49 13.67 -1.47 4.06
N ALA A 50 12.90 -1.10 5.10
CA ALA A 50 12.77 -1.87 6.33
C ALA A 50 12.31 -3.32 6.09
N VAL A 51 11.50 -3.55 5.05
CA VAL A 51 11.04 -4.89 4.66
C VAL A 51 11.68 -5.38 3.36
N GLY A 52 12.89 -4.92 3.07
CA GLY A 52 13.73 -5.43 1.98
C GLY A 52 13.61 -4.71 0.64
N GLY A 53 12.95 -3.56 0.57
CA GLY A 53 12.86 -2.75 -0.64
C GLY A 53 14.20 -2.13 -1.08
N LEU A 54 14.19 -1.50 -2.24
CA LEU A 54 15.31 -0.76 -2.82
C LEU A 54 14.98 0.72 -2.92
N VAL A 55 16.01 1.58 -2.79
CA VAL A 55 15.87 2.99 -3.13
C VAL A 55 15.85 3.14 -4.66
N LEU A 56 14.74 3.66 -5.17
CA LEU A 56 14.51 3.83 -6.60
C LEU A 56 14.35 5.34 -6.91
N PRO A 57 15.31 5.98 -7.57
CA PRO A 57 15.29 7.42 -7.85
C PRO A 57 14.24 7.79 -8.91
N ALA A 58 13.88 9.06 -9.02
CA ALA A 58 12.95 9.57 -10.03
C ALA A 58 13.32 9.15 -11.46
N ALA A 59 14.63 9.09 -11.77
CA ALA A 59 15.13 8.63 -13.08
C ALA A 59 14.75 7.17 -13.37
N PHE A 60 14.71 6.29 -12.35
CA PHE A 60 14.20 4.93 -12.51
C PHE A 60 12.72 4.97 -12.86
N TRP A 61 11.90 5.71 -12.10
CA TRP A 61 10.47 5.76 -12.30
C TRP A 61 10.09 6.32 -13.67
N ARG A 62 10.78 7.36 -14.14
CA ARG A 62 10.60 7.91 -15.48
C ARG A 62 10.82 6.84 -16.56
N ARG A 63 11.88 6.04 -16.44
CA ARG A 63 12.20 4.97 -17.41
C ARG A 63 11.24 3.78 -17.26
N PHE A 64 10.86 3.45 -16.03
CA PHE A 64 9.92 2.37 -15.76
C PHE A 64 8.55 2.61 -16.40
N VAL A 65 7.98 3.81 -16.22
CA VAL A 65 6.68 4.13 -16.82
C VAL A 65 6.76 4.39 -18.33
N ALA A 66 7.94 4.54 -18.89
CA ALA A 66 8.12 4.59 -20.35
C ALA A 66 7.96 3.20 -21.00
N ILE A 67 8.02 2.12 -20.24
CA ILE A 67 7.69 0.77 -20.73
C ILE A 67 6.18 0.74 -21.04
N GLU A 68 5.82 0.44 -22.28
CA GLU A 68 4.44 0.56 -22.79
C GLU A 68 3.41 -0.22 -21.95
N ASN A 69 3.77 -1.44 -21.52
CA ASN A 69 2.86 -2.34 -20.81
C ASN A 69 2.91 -2.18 -19.27
N VAL A 70 3.45 -1.08 -18.76
CA VAL A 70 3.32 -0.69 -17.35
C VAL A 70 1.98 0.03 -17.17
N VAL A 71 1.12 -0.50 -16.29
CA VAL A 71 -0.27 -0.02 -16.12
C VAL A 71 -0.51 0.68 -14.78
N ALA A 72 0.30 0.37 -13.76
CA ALA A 72 0.13 0.98 -12.43
C ALA A 72 1.42 0.96 -11.61
N ILE A 73 1.44 1.70 -10.50
CA ILE A 73 2.48 1.66 -9.48
C ILE A 73 1.82 1.65 -8.10
N LYS A 74 2.19 0.67 -7.26
CA LYS A 74 1.96 0.68 -5.81
C LYS A 74 3.11 1.42 -5.13
N ILE A 75 2.80 2.51 -4.43
CA ILE A 75 3.76 3.41 -3.79
C ILE A 75 3.72 3.18 -2.29
N ALA A 76 4.73 2.51 -1.74
CA ALA A 76 4.83 2.13 -0.33
C ALA A 76 6.24 2.31 0.25
N PRO A 77 6.95 3.42 -0.01
CA PRO A 77 8.28 3.65 0.58
C PRO A 77 8.23 4.19 2.01
N PHE A 78 7.07 4.54 2.56
CA PHE A 78 6.89 5.25 3.84
C PHE A 78 7.81 6.47 3.96
N ASN A 79 7.96 7.20 2.86
CA ASN A 79 8.81 8.37 2.74
C ASN A 79 8.25 9.31 1.67
N ARG A 80 7.81 10.50 2.09
CA ARG A 80 7.16 11.48 1.20
C ARG A 80 8.07 11.96 0.07
N TYR A 81 9.37 12.08 0.30
CA TYR A 81 10.32 12.48 -0.76
C TYR A 81 10.37 11.41 -1.85
N ARG A 82 10.41 10.13 -1.46
CA ARG A 82 10.39 9.01 -2.40
C ARG A 82 9.06 8.85 -3.12
N THR A 83 7.94 9.12 -2.44
CA THR A 83 6.63 9.21 -3.10
C THR A 83 6.63 10.27 -4.20
N LEU A 84 7.20 11.45 -3.93
CA LEU A 84 7.37 12.51 -4.93
C LEU A 84 8.26 12.09 -6.10
N ASP A 85 9.29 11.29 -5.88
CA ASP A 85 10.16 10.79 -6.96
C ASP A 85 9.38 9.92 -7.95
N VAL A 86 8.44 9.11 -7.46
CA VAL A 86 7.52 8.34 -8.34
C VAL A 86 6.65 9.30 -9.16
N VAL A 87 5.98 10.24 -8.50
CA VAL A 87 5.07 11.18 -9.16
C VAL A 87 5.81 12.02 -10.21
N ARG A 88 7.01 12.53 -9.87
CA ARG A 88 7.88 13.26 -10.81
C ARG A 88 8.23 12.40 -12.02
N GLY A 89 8.67 11.15 -11.80
CA GLY A 89 9.02 10.23 -12.88
C GLY A 89 7.83 9.99 -13.82
N VAL A 90 6.63 9.85 -13.29
CA VAL A 90 5.38 9.70 -14.08
C VAL A 90 5.10 10.96 -14.93
N VAL A 91 5.18 12.15 -14.31
CA VAL A 91 4.92 13.42 -15.00
C VAL A 91 5.99 13.71 -16.05
N GLU A 92 7.26 13.51 -15.76
CA GLU A 92 8.35 13.69 -16.71
C GLU A 92 8.25 12.78 -17.94
N ALA A 93 7.72 11.58 -17.75
CA ALA A 93 7.47 10.63 -18.85
C ALA A 93 6.14 10.85 -19.56
N ARG A 94 5.33 11.83 -19.17
CA ARG A 94 3.97 12.09 -19.71
C ARG A 94 3.06 10.86 -19.61
N ALA A 95 3.15 10.13 -18.49
CA ALA A 95 2.44 8.87 -18.27
C ALA A 95 1.26 9.00 -17.28
N GLU A 96 0.93 10.20 -16.81
CA GLU A 96 -0.06 10.48 -15.78
C GLU A 96 -1.50 10.04 -16.15
N GLU A 97 -1.83 10.01 -17.43
CA GLU A 97 -3.15 9.54 -17.90
C GLU A 97 -3.19 8.03 -18.15
N ARG A 98 -2.02 7.39 -18.29
CA ARG A 98 -1.90 5.97 -18.63
C ARG A 98 -1.59 5.08 -17.44
N VAL A 99 -0.78 5.57 -16.50
CA VAL A 99 -0.31 4.79 -15.35
C VAL A 99 -1.09 5.17 -14.10
N THR A 100 -1.80 4.21 -13.54
CA THR A 100 -2.56 4.40 -12.30
C THR A 100 -1.65 4.33 -11.07
N LEU A 101 -1.77 5.30 -10.16
CA LEU A 101 -1.04 5.31 -8.90
C LEU A 101 -1.92 4.81 -7.75
N TYR A 102 -1.38 3.89 -6.95
CA TYR A 102 -1.96 3.37 -5.71
C TYR A 102 -1.04 3.69 -4.53
N THR A 103 -1.60 4.14 -3.42
CA THR A 103 -0.85 4.23 -2.17
C THR A 103 -0.73 2.87 -1.49
N GLY A 104 0.42 2.62 -0.90
CA GLY A 104 0.69 1.56 0.07
C GLY A 104 1.39 2.16 1.29
N ASN A 105 1.34 3.50 1.44
CA ASN A 105 1.88 4.24 2.58
C ASN A 105 0.87 4.23 3.72
N ASP A 106 0.90 3.22 4.58
CA ASP A 106 -0.01 3.11 5.74
C ASP A 106 0.16 4.26 6.74
N ASP A 107 1.26 4.98 6.67
CA ASP A 107 1.56 6.17 7.47
C ASP A 107 0.95 7.47 6.90
N HIS A 108 0.26 7.43 5.76
CA HIS A 108 -0.22 8.66 5.09
C HIS A 108 -1.39 8.42 4.13
N ILE A 109 -2.30 7.53 4.47
CA ILE A 109 -3.35 7.03 3.56
C ILE A 109 -4.32 8.12 3.15
N VAL A 110 -4.88 8.83 4.11
CA VAL A 110 -5.97 9.79 3.86
C VAL A 110 -5.47 10.95 3.02
N LEU A 111 -4.31 11.51 3.36
CA LEU A 111 -3.72 12.61 2.60
C LEU A 111 -3.21 12.19 1.22
N ASP A 112 -2.68 10.98 1.08
CA ASP A 112 -2.30 10.45 -0.24
C ASP A 112 -3.48 10.37 -1.20
N LEU A 113 -4.63 9.98 -0.70
CA LEU A 113 -5.84 9.81 -1.51
C LEU A 113 -6.64 11.12 -1.70
N ALA A 114 -6.65 11.99 -0.68
CA ALA A 114 -7.47 13.20 -0.67
C ALA A 114 -6.81 14.37 -1.40
N THR A 115 -5.47 14.46 -1.39
CA THR A 115 -4.76 15.63 -1.92
C THR A 115 -4.11 15.35 -3.28
N PRO A 116 -4.19 16.28 -4.25
CA PRO A 116 -3.46 16.17 -5.50
C PRO A 116 -1.98 16.49 -5.30
N PHE A 117 -1.14 15.88 -6.13
CA PHE A 117 0.24 16.32 -6.35
C PHE A 117 0.25 17.30 -7.52
N LEU A 118 0.82 18.48 -7.30
CA LEU A 118 1.01 19.50 -8.33
C LEU A 118 2.49 19.52 -8.72
N ILE A 119 2.80 19.06 -9.91
CA ILE A 119 4.18 18.93 -10.41
C ILE A 119 4.36 19.82 -11.62
N ARG A 120 5.38 20.67 -11.57
CA ARG A 120 5.72 21.53 -12.71
C ARG A 120 6.49 20.73 -13.77
N ARG A 121 5.99 20.79 -15.00
CA ARG A 121 6.64 20.26 -16.19
C ARG A 121 6.69 21.35 -17.25
N ASP A 122 7.88 21.77 -17.65
CA ASP A 122 8.09 22.91 -18.54
C ASP A 122 7.38 24.19 -18.01
N SER A 123 6.41 24.72 -18.75
CA SER A 123 5.62 25.91 -18.39
C SER A 123 4.25 25.57 -17.76
N GLU A 124 3.89 24.30 -17.67
CA GLU A 124 2.59 23.86 -17.16
C GLU A 124 2.70 23.26 -15.74
N GLU A 125 1.61 23.31 -14.97
CA GLU A 125 1.44 22.59 -13.73
C GLU A 125 0.55 21.38 -13.98
N VAL A 126 1.10 20.20 -13.77
CA VAL A 126 0.42 18.93 -13.97
C VAL A 126 -0.12 18.42 -12.65
N GLN A 127 -1.43 18.17 -12.59
CA GLN A 127 -2.08 17.59 -11.43
C GLN A 127 -2.13 16.07 -11.55
N VAL A 128 -1.59 15.37 -10.54
CA VAL A 128 -1.63 13.91 -10.42
C VAL A 128 -2.35 13.51 -9.14
N ARG A 129 -3.19 12.49 -9.21
CA ARG A 129 -3.87 11.92 -8.04
C ARG A 129 -3.57 10.43 -7.89
N ILE A 130 -3.37 10.01 -6.66
CA ILE A 130 -3.41 8.60 -6.28
C ILE A 130 -4.89 8.16 -6.31
N LYS A 131 -5.18 7.08 -7.03
CA LYS A 131 -6.57 6.66 -7.34
C LYS A 131 -7.15 5.66 -6.35
N GLY A 132 -6.30 5.02 -5.56
CA GLY A 132 -6.72 3.99 -4.61
C GLY A 132 -5.60 3.56 -3.69
N GLY A 133 -5.90 2.63 -2.80
CA GLY A 133 -4.94 2.03 -1.88
C GLY A 133 -4.83 0.53 -2.07
N LEU A 134 -3.63 0.01 -1.89
CA LEU A 134 -3.32 -1.41 -1.83
C LEU A 134 -2.38 -1.61 -0.64
N LEU A 135 -2.93 -1.81 0.55
CA LEU A 135 -2.20 -1.71 1.82
C LEU A 135 -2.88 -2.49 2.94
N GLY A 136 -2.14 -2.71 4.04
CA GLY A 136 -2.56 -3.52 5.18
C GLY A 136 -3.76 -2.95 5.93
N HIS A 137 -3.92 -1.62 5.98
CA HIS A 137 -5.08 -0.99 6.62
C HIS A 137 -6.43 -1.48 6.06
N TRP A 138 -6.50 -1.83 4.77
CA TRP A 138 -7.73 -2.36 4.17
C TRP A 138 -8.13 -3.74 4.67
N SER A 139 -7.24 -4.47 5.35
CA SER A 139 -7.52 -5.79 5.92
C SER A 139 -8.16 -5.75 7.31
N VAL A 140 -8.11 -4.61 8.00
CA VAL A 140 -8.66 -4.41 9.34
C VAL A 140 -9.64 -3.23 9.34
N TRP A 141 -10.72 -3.34 10.11
CA TRP A 141 -11.80 -2.33 10.11
C TRP A 141 -12.26 -1.97 8.69
N THR A 142 -12.42 -2.99 7.86
CA THR A 142 -12.58 -2.86 6.39
C THR A 142 -13.80 -2.05 6.00
N LYS A 143 -14.94 -2.18 6.73
CA LYS A 143 -16.13 -1.36 6.46
C LYS A 143 -15.82 0.12 6.62
N ASN A 144 -15.12 0.50 7.70
CA ASN A 144 -14.75 1.89 7.94
C ASN A 144 -13.73 2.38 6.90
N ALA A 145 -12.75 1.56 6.53
CA ALA A 145 -11.81 1.89 5.45
C ALA A 145 -12.55 2.21 4.14
N VAL A 146 -13.58 1.43 3.78
CA VAL A 146 -14.44 1.69 2.61
C VAL A 146 -15.19 3.02 2.75
N GLU A 147 -15.74 3.33 3.93
CA GLU A 147 -16.45 4.60 4.19
C GLU A 147 -15.51 5.81 4.11
N ILE A 148 -14.29 5.70 4.64
CA ILE A 148 -13.25 6.72 4.52
C ILE A 148 -12.95 6.96 3.03
N PHE A 149 -12.69 5.90 2.27
CA PHE A 149 -12.41 6.00 0.85
C PHE A 149 -13.56 6.64 0.06
N GLN A 150 -14.80 6.29 0.38
CA GLN A 150 -15.97 6.89 -0.26
C GLN A 150 -16.07 8.40 0.06
N LYS A 151 -15.87 8.81 1.32
CA LYS A 151 -15.86 10.23 1.70
C LYS A 151 -14.73 11.00 0.99
N ILE A 152 -13.57 10.38 0.79
CA ILE A 152 -12.47 10.97 0.01
C ILE A 152 -12.91 11.20 -1.43
N LYS A 153 -13.52 10.21 -2.08
CA LYS A 153 -14.02 10.32 -3.46
C LYS A 153 -15.07 11.41 -3.63
N GLU A 154 -15.89 11.64 -2.60
CA GLU A 154 -16.91 12.69 -2.58
C GLU A 154 -16.35 14.07 -2.20
N GLY A 155 -15.08 14.17 -1.84
CA GLY A 155 -14.47 15.41 -1.35
C GLY A 155 -14.99 15.88 0.01
N LYS A 156 -15.52 14.95 0.81
CA LYS A 156 -16.15 15.22 2.13
C LYS A 156 -15.33 14.75 3.31
N ILE A 157 -14.07 14.36 3.10
CA ILE A 157 -13.21 13.85 4.16
C ILE A 157 -12.65 14.98 5.02
N ASP A 158 -12.62 14.77 6.31
CA ASP A 158 -11.82 15.58 7.23
C ASP A 158 -10.37 15.10 7.18
N LEU A 159 -9.48 15.96 6.73
CA LEU A 159 -8.06 15.65 6.58
C LEU A 159 -7.35 15.36 7.91
N SER A 160 -7.90 15.84 9.04
CA SER A 160 -7.37 15.53 10.39
C SER A 160 -7.46 14.03 10.72
N LEU A 161 -8.30 13.30 9.99
CA LEU A 161 -8.42 11.85 10.11
C LEU A 161 -7.14 11.09 9.75
N ASP A 162 -6.26 11.68 8.92
CA ASP A 162 -4.99 11.07 8.54
C ASP A 162 -4.15 10.68 9.75
N ALA A 163 -4.01 11.59 10.71
CA ALA A 163 -3.24 11.33 11.92
C ALA A 163 -3.84 10.19 12.78
N LYS A 164 -5.17 10.10 12.86
CA LYS A 164 -5.84 9.03 13.61
C LYS A 164 -5.64 7.67 12.96
N VAL A 165 -5.79 7.60 11.63
CA VAL A 165 -5.55 6.38 10.84
C VAL A 165 -4.10 5.95 10.95
N THR A 166 -3.17 6.88 10.86
CA THR A 166 -1.72 6.63 11.02
C THR A 166 -1.41 6.09 12.42
N ASP A 167 -2.01 6.65 13.48
CA ASP A 167 -1.81 6.18 14.85
C ASP A 167 -2.37 4.76 15.06
N CYS A 168 -3.54 4.44 14.49
CA CYS A 168 -4.06 3.07 14.49
C CYS A 168 -3.10 2.11 13.79
N ASN A 169 -2.59 2.49 12.63
CA ASN A 169 -1.66 1.66 11.87
C ASN A 169 -0.33 1.47 12.58
N SER A 170 0.13 2.45 13.38
CA SER A 170 1.35 2.29 14.17
C SER A 170 1.26 1.12 15.15
N ALA A 171 0.09 0.90 15.75
CA ALA A 171 -0.19 -0.21 16.65
C ALA A 171 -0.39 -1.53 15.89
N PHE A 172 -1.20 -1.53 14.83
CA PHE A 172 -1.50 -2.74 14.05
C PHE A 172 -0.27 -3.31 13.34
N PHE A 173 0.60 -2.44 12.83
CA PHE A 173 1.77 -2.84 12.07
C PHE A 173 3.06 -2.86 12.89
N ASP A 174 2.96 -2.59 14.19
CA ASP A 174 4.10 -2.71 15.11
C ASP A 174 5.30 -1.84 14.70
N VAL A 175 5.04 -0.58 14.38
CA VAL A 175 6.07 0.36 13.94
C VAL A 175 7.17 0.54 14.99
N ALA A 176 6.83 0.47 16.28
CA ALA A 176 7.76 0.58 17.39
C ALA A 176 8.82 -0.55 17.42
N ASN A 177 8.53 -1.69 16.79
CA ASN A 177 9.42 -2.84 16.68
C ASN A 177 9.79 -3.15 15.22
N ASP A 178 10.00 -2.11 14.41
CA ASP A 178 10.42 -2.24 13.01
C ASP A 178 9.53 -3.17 12.17
N PHE A 179 8.22 -3.18 12.44
CA PHE A 179 7.20 -3.98 11.77
C PHE A 179 7.29 -5.49 12.03
N ALA A 180 8.00 -5.94 13.06
CA ALA A 180 8.15 -7.36 13.37
C ALA A 180 6.81 -8.05 13.66
N GLY A 181 5.86 -7.37 14.32
CA GLY A 181 4.52 -7.85 14.63
C GLY A 181 3.44 -7.42 13.63
N CYS A 182 3.79 -7.02 12.41
CA CYS A 182 2.86 -6.46 11.43
C CYS A 182 1.72 -7.44 11.06
N ILE A 183 2.03 -8.68 10.70
CA ILE A 183 1.03 -9.68 10.33
C ILE A 183 0.24 -10.15 11.55
N PRO A 184 0.88 -10.55 12.68
CA PRO A 184 0.16 -10.91 13.90
C PRO A 184 -0.74 -9.79 14.43
N GLY A 185 -0.36 -8.52 14.30
CA GLY A 185 -1.18 -7.38 14.70
C GLY A 185 -2.48 -7.27 13.90
N CYS A 186 -2.41 -7.43 12.58
CA CYS A 186 -3.62 -7.53 11.74
C CYS A 186 -4.48 -8.74 12.13
N HIS A 187 -3.86 -9.90 12.37
CA HIS A 187 -4.56 -11.10 12.83
C HIS A 187 -5.22 -10.91 14.19
N GLU A 188 -4.58 -10.17 15.10
CA GLU A 188 -5.16 -9.86 16.42
C GLU A 188 -6.45 -9.03 16.28
N VAL A 189 -6.49 -8.04 15.41
CA VAL A 189 -7.72 -7.28 15.13
C VAL A 189 -8.80 -8.21 14.61
N LEU A 190 -8.51 -9.04 13.62
CA LEU A 190 -9.46 -10.00 13.05
C LEU A 190 -9.91 -11.05 14.09
N ARG A 191 -9.02 -11.49 14.98
CA ARG A 191 -9.33 -12.38 16.09
C ARG A 191 -10.30 -11.73 17.08
N ARG A 192 -10.08 -10.48 17.45
CA ARG A 192 -10.99 -9.71 18.32
C ARG A 192 -12.39 -9.59 17.71
N GLN A 193 -12.47 -9.52 16.38
CA GLN A 193 -13.73 -9.49 15.63
C GLN A 193 -14.37 -10.88 15.46
N GLY A 194 -13.71 -11.97 15.85
CA GLY A 194 -14.19 -13.34 15.68
C GLY A 194 -14.04 -13.89 14.27
N LEU A 195 -13.32 -13.20 13.39
CA LEU A 195 -13.03 -13.62 12.00
C LEU A 195 -11.89 -14.63 11.93
N LEU A 196 -11.00 -14.64 12.91
CA LEU A 196 -9.93 -15.62 13.08
C LEU A 196 -9.99 -16.24 14.47
N GLU A 197 -9.60 -17.51 14.59
CA GLU A 197 -9.50 -18.20 15.88
C GLU A 197 -8.20 -17.88 16.62
N GLY A 198 -7.16 -17.41 15.91
CA GLY A 198 -5.84 -17.10 16.47
C GLY A 198 -5.05 -16.13 15.62
N ILE A 199 -3.81 -15.89 16.02
CA ILE A 199 -2.88 -14.92 15.39
C ILE A 199 -1.72 -15.59 14.67
N TRP A 200 -1.77 -16.91 14.46
CA TRP A 200 -0.69 -17.66 13.83
C TRP A 200 -0.39 -17.18 12.40
N CYS A 201 0.90 -17.21 12.07
CA CYS A 201 1.45 -16.85 10.77
C CYS A 201 2.10 -18.07 10.09
N LEU A 202 2.55 -17.93 8.85
CA LEU A 202 3.28 -18.98 8.14
C LEU A 202 4.60 -19.34 8.85
N ASP A 203 5.33 -18.36 9.35
CA ASP A 203 6.40 -18.61 10.32
C ASP A 203 5.78 -18.66 11.73
N PRO A 204 5.85 -19.79 12.43
CA PRO A 204 5.28 -19.92 13.78
C PRO A 204 5.98 -19.05 14.83
N LYS A 205 7.13 -18.44 14.50
CA LYS A 205 7.83 -17.50 15.36
C LYS A 205 7.27 -16.09 15.28
N GLU A 206 6.54 -15.76 14.21
CA GLU A 206 5.86 -14.48 14.06
C GLU A 206 4.68 -14.42 15.04
N THR A 207 4.77 -13.49 15.99
CA THR A 207 3.75 -13.21 17.00
C THR A 207 3.74 -11.73 17.34
N LEU A 208 2.80 -11.29 18.18
CA LEU A 208 2.82 -9.92 18.68
C LEU A 208 4.13 -9.62 19.40
N SER A 209 4.69 -8.46 19.16
CA SER A 209 5.84 -7.96 19.90
C SER A 209 5.45 -7.58 21.34
N PRO A 210 6.40 -7.53 22.28
CA PRO A 210 6.13 -7.02 23.62
C PRO A 210 5.53 -5.60 23.59
N GLY A 211 4.40 -5.39 24.25
CA GLY A 211 3.70 -4.12 24.31
C GLY A 211 2.74 -3.84 23.15
N GLN A 212 2.76 -4.63 22.06
CA GLN A 212 1.91 -4.40 20.90
C GLN A 212 0.42 -4.62 21.21
N ALA A 213 0.07 -5.59 22.04
CA ALA A 213 -1.32 -5.83 22.42
C ALA A 213 -1.90 -4.62 23.17
N GLU A 214 -1.13 -4.01 24.05
CA GLU A 214 -1.49 -2.81 24.81
C GLU A 214 -1.63 -1.59 23.88
N GLU A 215 -0.81 -1.47 22.86
CA GLU A 215 -0.94 -0.41 21.84
C GLU A 215 -2.22 -0.61 20.99
N ILE A 216 -2.56 -1.84 20.66
CA ILE A 216 -3.84 -2.15 19.99
C ILE A 216 -5.02 -1.76 20.91
N ASP A 217 -4.97 -2.09 22.22
CA ASP A 217 -5.99 -1.68 23.19
C ASP A 217 -6.11 -0.15 23.26
N ARG A 218 -4.97 0.55 23.23
CA ARG A 218 -4.94 2.03 23.27
C ARG A 218 -5.68 2.63 22.09
N VAL A 219 -5.42 2.18 20.85
CA VAL A 219 -6.06 2.76 19.66
C VAL A 219 -7.55 2.38 19.57
N TYR A 220 -7.95 1.19 20.04
CA TYR A 220 -9.35 0.82 20.18
C TYR A 220 -10.11 1.76 21.12
N ALA A 221 -9.48 2.17 22.23
CA ALA A 221 -10.05 3.10 23.19
C ALA A 221 -10.04 4.56 22.68
N ALA A 222 -8.96 4.96 21.97
CA ALA A 222 -8.77 6.33 21.51
C ALA A 222 -9.66 6.69 20.30
N TYR A 223 -9.93 5.73 19.41
CA TYR A 223 -10.62 5.97 18.15
C TYR A 223 -11.80 5.01 17.91
N PRO A 224 -12.79 4.96 18.81
CA PRO A 224 -13.95 4.06 18.69
C PRO A 224 -14.77 4.31 17.42
N GLU A 225 -14.71 5.53 16.86
CA GLU A 225 -15.38 5.88 15.61
C GLU A 225 -14.76 5.25 14.36
N LEU A 226 -13.52 4.74 14.45
CA LEU A 226 -12.84 4.02 13.35
C LEU A 226 -13.06 2.52 13.41
N ASN A 227 -13.59 2.02 14.51
CA ASN A 227 -13.85 0.60 14.76
C ASN A 227 -15.13 0.15 14.06
N ASP A 228 -15.14 -1.02 13.46
CA ASP A 228 -16.31 -1.60 12.80
C ASP A 228 -16.79 -2.92 13.42
N ASP A 229 -16.37 -3.23 14.63
CA ASP A 229 -16.70 -4.49 15.33
C ASP A 229 -18.20 -4.77 15.43
N ALA A 230 -19.02 -3.73 15.60
CA ALA A 230 -20.48 -3.90 15.65
C ALA A 230 -21.03 -4.39 14.30
N PHE A 231 -20.49 -3.89 13.20
CA PHE A 231 -20.86 -4.36 11.85
C PHE A 231 -20.40 -5.78 11.62
N VAL A 232 -19.18 -6.12 11.99
CA VAL A 232 -18.64 -7.48 11.86
C VAL A 232 -19.50 -8.45 12.67
N ARG A 233 -19.77 -8.14 13.95
CA ARG A 233 -20.60 -8.98 14.82
C ARG A 233 -22.00 -9.24 14.25
N ALA A 234 -22.63 -8.23 13.65
CA ALA A 234 -23.95 -8.37 13.04
C ALA A 234 -23.98 -9.27 11.79
N ASN A 235 -22.83 -9.55 11.19
CA ASN A 235 -22.72 -10.32 9.95
C ASN A 235 -21.94 -11.63 10.11
N LEU A 236 -21.33 -11.86 11.26
CA LEU A 236 -20.35 -12.92 11.48
C LEU A 236 -20.91 -14.32 11.17
N GLU A 237 -22.07 -14.65 11.73
CA GLU A 237 -22.71 -15.95 11.49
C GLU A 237 -22.95 -16.21 10.01
N ARG A 238 -23.41 -15.21 9.27
CA ARG A 238 -23.66 -15.32 7.83
C ARG A 238 -22.38 -15.52 7.02
N TRP A 239 -21.26 -14.95 7.47
CA TRP A 239 -19.99 -15.04 6.74
C TRP A 239 -19.21 -16.32 7.01
N LEU A 240 -19.43 -16.93 8.20
CA LEU A 240 -18.74 -18.15 8.62
C LEU A 240 -19.60 -19.43 8.44
N ALA A 241 -20.85 -19.29 8.01
CA ALA A 241 -21.74 -20.41 7.65
C ALA A 241 -21.35 -20.98 6.25
#